data_2025eaae31768fdfde39a2740fd930b6
#
_entry.id   2025eaae31768fdfde39a2740fd930b6
#
_cell.length_a   1.000
_cell.length_b   1.000
_cell.length_c   1.000
_cell.angle_alpha   90.00
_cell.angle_beta   90.00
_cell.angle_gamma   90.00
#
_symmetry.space_group_name_H-M   'P 1'
#
loop_
_entity.id
_entity.type
_entity.pdbx_description
1 polymer ?
#
loop_
_entity_poly.entity_id
_entity_poly.type
_entity_poly.pdbx_seq_one_letter_code
_entity_poly.pdbx_strand_id
1 'polypeptide(L)'
;MDIAAQRKIDRIFGSFLCRVFSLFHIKRTRPGKTPRVDKILVILLSEMGSWVHAHAMFERIERKYPQTSVSVLLFKKNREIVNILNYVPASDILAIDPSSILTLLKDILRVWSDMRRIRFDTVIDCELFHRISSILSFLSGAAIRVGFHPHTQEGLYRGNFINRPVLYNPYQHISRQFVTLVEAIESETVPKAKRMVDVEAPPPKVTISPSEIDAMRNRLQTFWSAGVAHGRKLVLIYPGGGILPIRAWPLESFCRLSADLIQDGCCVGIIGLAEDKP
;
A
#
# COMPACT_ATOMS: atom_id res chain seq x y z
N MET A 1 -5.37 -13.97 -12.11
CA MET A 1 -6.10 -13.07 -13.07
C MET A 1 -5.14 -12.00 -13.54
N ASP A 2 -5.03 -11.78 -14.85
CA ASP A 2 -4.16 -10.77 -15.44
C ASP A 2 -4.54 -9.34 -15.00
N ILE A 3 -3.54 -8.44 -14.90
CA ILE A 3 -3.71 -7.04 -14.49
C ILE A 3 -4.64 -6.28 -15.44
N ALA A 4 -4.57 -6.58 -16.75
CA ALA A 4 -5.47 -5.98 -17.75
C ALA A 4 -6.93 -6.35 -17.49
N ALA A 5 -7.20 -7.61 -17.14
CA ALA A 5 -8.54 -8.07 -16.78
C ALA A 5 -9.04 -7.42 -15.47
N GLN A 6 -8.17 -7.27 -14.46
CA GLN A 6 -8.50 -6.57 -13.22
C GLN A 6 -8.90 -5.11 -13.49
N ARG A 7 -8.11 -4.39 -14.28
CA ARG A 7 -8.40 -3.00 -14.68
C ARG A 7 -9.71 -2.89 -15.47
N LYS A 8 -10.00 -3.84 -16.34
CA LYS A 8 -11.26 -3.85 -17.13
C LYS A 8 -12.47 -4.07 -16.22
N ILE A 9 -12.38 -4.98 -15.28
CA ILE A 9 -13.44 -5.24 -14.28
C ILE A 9 -13.65 -3.99 -13.42
N ASP A 10 -12.60 -3.40 -12.85
CA ASP A 10 -12.68 -2.18 -12.05
C ASP A 10 -13.28 -1.01 -12.86
N ARG A 11 -12.91 -0.89 -14.14
CA ARG A 11 -13.43 0.16 -15.01
C ARG A 11 -14.92 0.02 -15.29
N ILE A 12 -15.43 -1.18 -15.54
CA ILE A 12 -16.84 -1.40 -15.90
C ILE A 12 -17.70 -1.50 -14.63
N PHE A 13 -17.44 -2.52 -13.82
CA PHE A 13 -18.25 -2.80 -12.62
C PHE A 13 -18.00 -1.79 -11.52
N GLY A 14 -16.73 -1.40 -11.29
CA GLY A 14 -16.38 -0.39 -10.30
C GLY A 14 -17.03 0.96 -10.60
N SER A 15 -17.05 1.41 -11.87
CA SER A 15 -17.71 2.66 -12.26
C SER A 15 -19.23 2.61 -12.06
N PHE A 16 -19.83 1.49 -12.41
CA PHE A 16 -21.27 1.27 -12.20
C PHE A 16 -21.62 1.31 -10.71
N LEU A 17 -20.93 0.53 -9.88
CA LEU A 17 -21.13 0.47 -8.44
C LEU A 17 -20.89 1.83 -7.76
N CYS A 18 -19.83 2.55 -8.17
CA CYS A 18 -19.58 3.89 -7.66
C CYS A 18 -20.75 4.85 -7.94
N ARG A 19 -21.37 4.78 -9.12
CA ARG A 19 -22.54 5.61 -9.43
C ARG A 19 -23.76 5.21 -8.61
N VAL A 20 -24.06 3.90 -8.54
CA VAL A 20 -25.19 3.37 -7.77
C VAL A 20 -25.07 3.74 -6.30
N PHE A 21 -23.92 3.48 -5.67
CA PHE A 21 -23.70 3.79 -4.26
C PHE A 21 -23.69 5.30 -3.98
N SER A 22 -23.28 6.10 -4.95
CA SER A 22 -23.34 7.55 -4.83
C SER A 22 -24.77 8.09 -4.73
N LEU A 23 -25.76 7.39 -5.31
CA LEU A 23 -27.17 7.76 -5.17
C LEU A 23 -27.71 7.52 -3.75
N PHE A 24 -27.17 6.51 -3.05
CA PHE A 24 -27.57 6.19 -1.67
C PHE A 24 -26.73 6.90 -0.62
N HIS A 25 -25.79 7.75 -1.04
CA HIS A 25 -24.93 8.47 -0.11
C HIS A 25 -25.67 9.62 0.55
N ILE A 26 -26.21 9.36 1.73
CA ILE A 26 -26.71 10.42 2.61
C ILE A 26 -25.49 10.99 3.35
N LYS A 27 -25.25 12.30 3.18
CA LYS A 27 -24.21 13.02 3.92
C LYS A 27 -24.53 12.98 5.43
N ARG A 28 -24.07 11.93 6.09
CA ARG A 28 -24.14 11.81 7.56
C ARG A 28 -22.92 12.46 8.19
N THR A 29 -22.74 13.74 8.01
CA THR A 29 -21.83 14.54 8.84
C THR A 29 -22.68 15.35 9.80
N ARG A 30 -22.71 14.98 11.08
CA ARG A 30 -23.19 15.87 12.13
C ARG A 30 -22.08 16.89 12.39
N PRO A 31 -22.31 18.20 12.13
CA PRO A 31 -21.34 19.23 12.51
C PRO A 31 -21.22 19.28 14.03
N GLY A 32 -20.00 19.49 14.54
CA GLY A 32 -19.81 19.93 15.92
C GLY A 32 -19.46 18.89 16.99
N LYS A 33 -19.19 17.62 16.64
CA LYS A 33 -18.57 16.68 17.57
C LYS A 33 -17.20 16.22 17.04
N THR A 34 -16.16 16.35 17.86
CA THR A 34 -14.88 15.68 17.59
C THR A 34 -15.16 14.21 17.35
N PRO A 35 -14.79 13.68 16.19
CA PRO A 35 -15.11 12.30 15.87
C PRO A 35 -14.34 11.38 16.82
N ARG A 36 -15.04 10.40 17.37
CA ARG A 36 -14.40 9.32 18.10
C ARG A 36 -13.66 8.44 17.10
N VAL A 37 -12.38 8.21 17.35
CA VAL A 37 -11.47 7.43 16.49
C VAL A 37 -10.93 6.28 17.33
N ASP A 38 -11.70 5.20 17.41
CA ASP A 38 -11.32 4.02 18.22
C ASP A 38 -10.82 2.87 17.34
N LYS A 39 -11.35 2.77 16.10
CA LYS A 39 -11.05 1.66 15.18
C LYS A 39 -10.83 2.18 13.77
N ILE A 40 -9.58 2.21 13.35
CA ILE A 40 -9.18 2.64 12.02
C ILE A 40 -8.99 1.43 11.11
N LEU A 41 -9.52 1.50 9.90
CA LEU A 41 -9.16 0.62 8.79
C LEU A 41 -8.34 1.40 7.77
N VAL A 42 -7.11 0.96 7.50
CA VAL A 42 -6.28 1.47 6.41
C VAL A 42 -6.43 0.56 5.19
N ILE A 43 -6.85 1.11 4.06
CA ILE A 43 -6.98 0.38 2.80
C ILE A 43 -5.84 0.77 1.88
N LEU A 44 -4.95 -0.19 1.57
CA LEU A 44 -3.84 -0.04 0.63
C LEU A 44 -3.61 -1.38 -0.06
N LEU A 45 -4.17 -1.55 -1.27
CA LEU A 45 -4.30 -2.86 -1.91
C LEU A 45 -3.08 -3.23 -2.75
N SER A 46 -2.56 -2.28 -3.52
CA SER A 46 -1.92 -2.61 -4.78
C SER A 46 -0.41 -2.81 -4.72
N GLU A 47 0.36 -1.98 -4.06
CA GLU A 47 1.82 -1.99 -4.23
C GLU A 47 2.56 -2.19 -2.90
N MET A 48 3.51 -3.13 -2.93
CA MET A 48 4.39 -3.43 -1.78
C MET A 48 5.19 -2.19 -1.35
N GLY A 49 5.74 -1.42 -2.30
CA GLY A 49 6.48 -0.19 -2.01
C GLY A 49 5.65 0.89 -1.34
N SER A 50 4.35 0.94 -1.62
CA SER A 50 3.43 1.89 -0.98
C SER A 50 3.29 1.65 0.52
N TRP A 51 3.41 0.40 0.99
CA TRP A 51 3.43 0.06 2.42
C TRP A 51 4.66 0.62 3.13
N VAL A 52 5.83 0.60 2.46
CA VAL A 52 7.05 1.23 2.98
C VAL A 52 6.85 2.75 3.11
N HIS A 53 6.25 3.37 2.10
CA HIS A 53 5.95 4.81 2.12
C HIS A 53 4.87 5.20 3.15
N ALA A 54 4.02 4.26 3.55
CA ALA A 54 2.99 4.48 4.56
C ALA A 54 3.54 4.54 6.00
N HIS A 55 4.82 4.27 6.24
CA HIS A 55 5.43 4.24 7.57
C HIS A 55 5.11 5.50 8.39
N ALA A 56 5.39 6.67 7.85
CA ALA A 56 5.12 7.94 8.54
C ALA A 56 3.63 8.14 8.88
N MET A 57 2.73 7.56 8.09
CA MET A 57 1.29 7.57 8.37
C MET A 57 0.97 6.74 9.61
N PHE A 58 1.53 5.53 9.73
CA PHE A 58 1.32 4.66 10.90
C PHE A 58 1.88 5.30 12.17
N GLU A 59 3.10 5.86 12.12
CA GLU A 59 3.66 6.63 13.23
C GLU A 59 2.76 7.83 13.61
N ARG A 60 2.18 8.50 12.61
CA ARG A 60 1.28 9.63 12.85
C ARG A 60 -0.02 9.19 13.50
N ILE A 61 -0.58 8.04 13.08
CA ILE A 61 -1.78 7.46 13.71
C ILE A 61 -1.48 7.13 15.18
N GLU A 62 -0.38 6.44 15.45
CA GLU A 62 0.01 6.06 16.81
C GLU A 62 0.18 7.28 17.73
N ARG A 63 0.88 8.32 17.26
CA ARG A 63 1.07 9.55 18.03
C ARG A 63 -0.21 10.33 18.26
N LYS A 64 -1.10 10.38 17.28
CA LYS A 64 -2.32 11.20 17.33
C LYS A 64 -3.48 10.48 18.01
N TYR A 65 -3.54 9.16 17.86
CA TYR A 65 -4.62 8.30 18.35
C TYR A 65 -4.07 7.08 19.11
N PRO A 66 -3.38 7.25 20.25
CA PRO A 66 -2.62 6.18 20.93
C PRO A 66 -3.49 5.04 21.45
N GLN A 67 -4.80 5.25 21.57
CA GLN A 67 -5.75 4.23 22.07
C GLN A 67 -6.53 3.55 20.94
N THR A 68 -6.23 3.87 19.70
CA THR A 68 -6.95 3.37 18.52
C THR A 68 -6.41 2.00 18.10
N SER A 69 -7.30 1.06 17.84
CA SER A 69 -6.92 -0.16 17.13
C SER A 69 -6.88 0.07 15.63
N VAL A 70 -5.80 -0.36 15.00
CA VAL A 70 -5.59 -0.22 13.57
C VAL A 70 -5.63 -1.59 12.90
N SER A 71 -6.47 -1.73 11.88
CA SER A 71 -6.47 -2.88 10.98
C SER A 71 -6.12 -2.43 9.57
N VAL A 72 -5.63 -3.36 8.76
CA VAL A 72 -5.25 -3.07 7.37
C VAL A 72 -6.00 -3.98 6.40
N LEU A 73 -6.33 -3.45 5.22
CA LEU A 73 -6.90 -4.20 4.12
C LEU A 73 -5.98 -4.12 2.90
N LEU A 74 -5.58 -5.29 2.41
CA LEU A 74 -4.58 -5.42 1.35
C LEU A 74 -4.85 -6.60 0.41
N PHE A 75 -4.18 -6.64 -0.73
CA PHE A 75 -4.09 -7.86 -1.51
C PHE A 75 -3.11 -8.84 -0.85
N LYS A 76 -3.48 -10.12 -0.82
CA LYS A 76 -2.77 -11.21 -0.15
C LYS A 76 -1.26 -11.23 -0.42
N LYS A 77 -0.84 -10.89 -1.65
CA LYS A 77 0.57 -10.80 -2.05
C LYS A 77 1.38 -9.78 -1.25
N ASN A 78 0.72 -8.78 -0.64
CA ASN A 78 1.36 -7.73 0.13
C ASN A 78 1.38 -8.01 1.65
N ARG A 79 0.86 -9.17 2.09
CA ARG A 79 0.78 -9.50 3.52
C ARG A 79 2.15 -9.57 4.17
N GLU A 80 3.12 -10.11 3.45
CA GLU A 80 4.46 -10.32 3.98
C GLU A 80 5.18 -9.02 4.32
N ILE A 81 5.08 -7.99 3.46
CA ILE A 81 5.70 -6.69 3.76
C ILE A 81 5.10 -6.04 5.00
N VAL A 82 3.79 -6.18 5.23
CA VAL A 82 3.14 -5.64 6.44
C VAL A 82 3.60 -6.38 7.69
N ASN A 83 3.79 -7.71 7.61
CA ASN A 83 4.35 -8.49 8.71
C ASN A 83 5.80 -8.08 9.01
N ILE A 84 6.64 -7.89 7.99
CA ILE A 84 8.04 -7.45 8.13
C ILE A 84 8.13 -6.07 8.78
N LEU A 85 7.25 -5.14 8.37
CA LEU A 85 7.21 -3.78 8.89
C LEU A 85 6.51 -3.69 10.25
N ASN A 86 5.80 -4.74 10.65
CA ASN A 86 5.14 -4.91 11.95
C ASN A 86 4.22 -3.73 12.34
N TYR A 87 3.44 -3.22 11.37
CA TYR A 87 2.53 -2.09 11.62
C TYR A 87 1.31 -2.47 12.45
N VAL A 88 0.82 -3.70 12.27
CA VAL A 88 -0.35 -4.23 12.96
C VAL A 88 -0.16 -5.72 13.25
N PRO A 89 -0.81 -6.27 14.29
CA PRO A 89 -0.84 -7.70 14.53
C PRO A 89 -1.38 -8.47 13.30
N ALA A 90 -0.91 -9.69 13.10
CA ALA A 90 -1.35 -10.53 11.97
C ALA A 90 -2.86 -10.82 11.95
N SER A 91 -3.52 -10.76 13.12
CA SER A 91 -4.98 -10.86 13.30
C SER A 91 -5.75 -9.70 12.70
N ASP A 92 -5.11 -8.54 12.59
CA ASP A 92 -5.72 -7.30 12.13
C ASP A 92 -5.47 -7.03 10.65
N ILE A 93 -4.91 -8.02 9.94
CA ILE A 93 -4.70 -7.98 8.50
C ILE A 93 -5.87 -8.66 7.78
N LEU A 94 -6.68 -7.85 7.11
CA LEU A 94 -7.71 -8.29 6.19
C LEU A 94 -7.07 -8.42 4.79
N ALA A 95 -7.11 -9.61 4.19
CA ALA A 95 -6.47 -9.86 2.90
C ALA A 95 -7.48 -10.34 1.86
N ILE A 96 -7.33 -9.87 0.62
CA ILE A 96 -8.12 -10.28 -0.55
C ILE A 96 -7.17 -10.94 -1.55
N ASP A 97 -7.56 -12.10 -2.08
CA ASP A 97 -6.82 -12.81 -3.12
C ASP A 97 -7.41 -12.53 -4.51
N PRO A 98 -6.72 -11.76 -5.37
CA PRO A 98 -7.18 -11.44 -6.72
C PRO A 98 -6.78 -12.49 -7.77
N SER A 99 -6.35 -13.70 -7.37
CA SER A 99 -5.88 -14.74 -8.29
C SER A 99 -6.95 -15.21 -9.29
N SER A 100 -8.20 -15.31 -8.83
CA SER A 100 -9.35 -15.63 -9.68
C SER A 100 -10.57 -14.77 -9.32
N ILE A 101 -11.55 -14.70 -10.24
CA ILE A 101 -12.80 -13.95 -10.00
C ILE A 101 -13.60 -14.54 -8.84
N LEU A 102 -13.67 -15.86 -8.76
CA LEU A 102 -14.41 -16.54 -7.69
C LEU A 102 -13.77 -16.31 -6.32
N THR A 103 -12.44 -16.42 -6.23
CA THR A 103 -11.69 -16.16 -5.01
C THR A 103 -11.85 -14.70 -4.59
N LEU A 104 -11.74 -13.77 -5.54
CA LEU A 104 -11.91 -12.34 -5.31
C LEU A 104 -13.30 -12.03 -4.72
N LEU A 105 -14.38 -12.56 -5.32
CA LEU A 105 -15.74 -12.32 -4.85
C LEU A 105 -15.97 -12.94 -3.46
N LYS A 106 -15.49 -14.17 -3.23
CA LYS A 106 -15.56 -14.83 -1.92
C LYS A 106 -14.86 -14.00 -0.85
N ASP A 107 -13.65 -13.54 -1.14
CA ASP A 107 -12.86 -12.76 -0.19
C ASP A 107 -13.47 -11.36 0.04
N ILE A 108 -14.03 -10.71 -0.97
CA ILE A 108 -14.76 -9.45 -0.81
C ILE A 108 -15.94 -9.63 0.15
N LEU A 109 -16.73 -10.68 -0.01
CA LEU A 109 -17.88 -10.95 0.88
C LEU A 109 -17.42 -11.25 2.31
N ARG A 110 -16.37 -12.05 2.48
CA ARG A 110 -15.77 -12.33 3.79
C ARG A 110 -15.26 -11.05 4.45
N VAL A 111 -14.44 -10.27 3.76
CA VAL A 111 -13.90 -8.99 4.25
C VAL A 111 -15.02 -8.01 4.59
N TRP A 112 -16.06 -7.93 3.76
CA TRP A 112 -17.22 -7.12 4.07
C TRP A 112 -17.90 -7.54 5.38
N SER A 113 -18.14 -8.84 5.57
CA SER A 113 -18.68 -9.39 6.81
C SER A 113 -17.80 -9.06 8.01
N ASP A 114 -16.47 -9.23 7.88
CA ASP A 114 -15.51 -8.91 8.94
C ASP A 114 -15.52 -7.42 9.29
N MET A 115 -15.52 -6.53 8.30
CA MET A 115 -15.62 -5.09 8.51
C MET A 115 -16.91 -4.71 9.26
N ARG A 116 -18.05 -5.34 8.92
CA ARG A 116 -19.33 -5.10 9.60
C ARG A 116 -19.35 -5.61 11.03
N ARG A 117 -18.64 -6.70 11.31
CA ARG A 117 -18.49 -7.28 12.65
C ARG A 117 -17.57 -6.44 13.53
N ILE A 118 -16.42 -5.99 12.99
CA ILE A 118 -15.42 -5.16 13.71
C ILE A 118 -16.00 -3.78 13.99
N ARG A 119 -16.83 -3.22 13.08
CA ARG A 119 -17.46 -1.91 13.18
C ARG A 119 -16.43 -0.77 13.24
N PHE A 120 -15.66 -0.63 12.20
CA PHE A 120 -14.75 0.50 12.04
C PHE A 120 -15.54 1.83 12.10
N ASP A 121 -15.01 2.81 12.82
CA ASP A 121 -15.53 4.17 12.84
C ASP A 121 -14.88 5.05 11.77
N THR A 122 -13.64 4.73 11.43
CA THR A 122 -12.79 5.49 10.52
C THR A 122 -12.16 4.56 9.47
N VAL A 123 -12.19 4.99 8.21
CA VAL A 123 -11.46 4.37 7.11
C VAL A 123 -10.55 5.39 6.46
N ILE A 124 -9.30 4.99 6.19
CA ILE A 124 -8.32 5.73 5.40
C ILE A 124 -8.07 4.95 4.11
N ASP A 125 -8.61 5.42 2.99
CA ASP A 125 -8.41 4.86 1.66
C ASP A 125 -7.19 5.53 1.02
N CYS A 126 -6.06 4.82 1.01
CA CYS A 126 -4.78 5.28 0.47
C CYS A 126 -4.64 5.07 -1.04
N GLU A 127 -5.62 4.42 -1.69
CA GLU A 127 -5.56 4.12 -3.11
C GLU A 127 -5.88 5.32 -3.99
N LEU A 128 -5.17 5.40 -5.13
CA LEU A 128 -5.36 6.45 -6.13
C LEU A 128 -6.11 5.94 -7.36
N PHE A 129 -5.84 4.69 -7.78
CA PHE A 129 -6.19 4.20 -9.11
C PHE A 129 -7.28 3.12 -9.13
N HIS A 130 -7.77 2.67 -7.97
CA HIS A 130 -8.76 1.60 -7.88
C HIS A 130 -10.08 2.09 -7.30
N ARG A 131 -11.19 1.72 -7.92
CA ARG A 131 -12.53 2.00 -7.42
C ARG A 131 -12.93 1.05 -6.30
N ILE A 132 -12.41 -0.18 -6.34
CA ILE A 132 -12.75 -1.20 -5.36
C ILE A 132 -12.44 -0.76 -3.92
N SER A 133 -11.34 -0.05 -3.67
CA SER A 133 -10.99 0.43 -2.34
C SER A 133 -12.01 1.45 -1.82
N SER A 134 -12.43 2.36 -2.67
CA SER A 134 -13.46 3.35 -2.35
C SER A 134 -14.83 2.69 -2.09
N ILE A 135 -15.17 1.66 -2.85
CA ILE A 135 -16.38 0.84 -2.63
C ILE A 135 -16.31 0.13 -1.28
N LEU A 136 -15.18 -0.51 -0.97
CA LEU A 136 -14.97 -1.19 0.31
C LEU A 136 -14.99 -0.20 1.48
N SER A 137 -14.43 0.99 1.29
CA SER A 137 -14.55 2.09 2.26
C SER A 137 -16.02 2.43 2.55
N PHE A 138 -16.87 2.52 1.53
CA PHE A 138 -18.32 2.75 1.71
C PHE A 138 -19.00 1.56 2.40
N LEU A 139 -18.73 0.34 1.97
CA LEU A 139 -19.34 -0.89 2.49
C LEU A 139 -18.94 -1.19 3.94
N SER A 140 -17.82 -0.66 4.43
CA SER A 140 -17.41 -0.79 5.84
C SER A 140 -18.46 -0.24 6.80
N GLY A 141 -19.22 0.77 6.37
CA GLY A 141 -20.20 1.49 7.19
C GLY A 141 -19.55 2.51 8.13
N ALA A 142 -18.24 2.77 8.03
CA ALA A 142 -17.53 3.75 8.83
C ALA A 142 -18.13 5.16 8.66
N ALA A 143 -18.23 5.89 9.77
CA ALA A 143 -18.75 7.25 9.78
C ALA A 143 -17.77 8.24 9.12
N ILE A 144 -16.47 8.01 9.31
CA ILE A 144 -15.39 8.83 8.74
C ILE A 144 -14.72 8.02 7.63
N ARG A 145 -14.72 8.57 6.43
CA ARG A 145 -14.09 7.96 5.26
C ARG A 145 -13.20 8.98 4.60
N VAL A 146 -11.92 8.85 4.88
CA VAL A 146 -10.85 9.67 4.32
C VAL A 146 -10.33 9.01 3.05
N GLY A 147 -10.02 9.79 2.05
CA GLY A 147 -9.41 9.27 0.83
C GLY A 147 -9.06 10.40 -0.12
N PHE A 148 -8.32 10.07 -1.17
CA PHE A 148 -8.03 11.04 -2.20
C PHE A 148 -9.31 11.50 -2.90
N HIS A 149 -9.31 12.73 -3.36
CA HIS A 149 -10.45 13.34 -4.05
C HIS A 149 -11.02 12.40 -5.10
N PRO A 150 -12.37 12.33 -5.25
CA PRO A 150 -13.02 11.36 -6.17
C PRO A 150 -12.57 11.46 -7.63
N HIS A 151 -12.08 12.64 -8.05
CA HIS A 151 -11.42 12.85 -9.32
C HIS A 151 -9.93 13.06 -9.06
N THR A 152 -9.11 12.04 -9.35
CA THR A 152 -7.67 12.15 -9.37
C THR A 152 -7.22 12.92 -10.61
N GLN A 153 -5.92 13.21 -10.77
CA GLN A 153 -5.36 13.83 -11.97
C GLN A 153 -5.71 13.09 -13.27
N GLU A 154 -5.91 11.77 -13.20
CA GLU A 154 -6.28 10.94 -14.33
C GLU A 154 -7.79 10.93 -14.60
N GLY A 155 -8.55 11.75 -13.88
CA GLY A 155 -10.01 11.86 -14.03
C GLY A 155 -10.78 10.62 -13.57
N LEU A 156 -10.18 9.76 -12.75
CA LEU A 156 -10.81 8.54 -12.27
C LEU A 156 -11.93 8.85 -11.25
N TYR A 157 -13.18 8.64 -11.66
CA TYR A 157 -14.31 8.76 -10.74
C TYR A 157 -14.40 7.54 -9.81
N ARG A 158 -14.31 7.78 -8.50
CA ARG A 158 -14.31 6.79 -7.43
C ARG A 158 -15.53 6.86 -6.49
N GLY A 159 -16.61 7.51 -6.95
CA GLY A 159 -17.82 7.79 -6.15
C GLY A 159 -17.69 9.07 -5.32
N ASN A 160 -18.80 9.46 -4.65
CA ASN A 160 -18.87 10.66 -3.82
C ASN A 160 -19.04 10.33 -2.31
N PHE A 161 -18.81 9.10 -1.93
CA PHE A 161 -19.02 8.59 -0.57
C PHE A 161 -17.79 8.69 0.34
N ILE A 162 -16.68 9.21 -0.14
CA ILE A 162 -15.56 9.69 0.71
C ILE A 162 -15.98 11.05 1.28
N ASN A 163 -16.13 11.14 2.60
CA ASN A 163 -16.64 12.35 3.27
C ASN A 163 -15.56 13.24 3.85
N ARG A 164 -14.29 12.82 3.77
CA ARG A 164 -13.09 13.59 4.09
C ARG A 164 -12.12 13.52 2.91
N PRO A 165 -12.45 14.15 1.76
CA PRO A 165 -11.61 14.09 0.57
C PRO A 165 -10.33 14.89 0.75
N VAL A 166 -9.24 14.37 0.17
CA VAL A 166 -7.94 15.02 0.09
C VAL A 166 -7.54 15.11 -1.37
N LEU A 167 -7.10 16.28 -1.83
CA LEU A 167 -6.55 16.42 -3.16
C LEU A 167 -5.17 15.75 -3.24
N TYR A 168 -4.97 14.96 -4.28
CA TYR A 168 -3.65 14.43 -4.60
C TYR A 168 -2.74 15.55 -5.09
N ASN A 169 -1.54 15.66 -4.52
CA ASN A 169 -0.54 16.63 -4.91
C ASN A 169 0.65 15.94 -5.61
N PRO A 170 0.78 16.03 -6.95
CA PRO A 170 1.84 15.35 -7.70
C PRO A 170 3.25 15.86 -7.40
N TYR A 171 3.35 17.05 -6.81
CA TYR A 171 4.63 17.69 -6.47
C TYR A 171 5.12 17.33 -5.06
N GLN A 172 4.36 16.51 -4.33
CA GLN A 172 4.70 16.09 -2.98
C GLN A 172 4.91 14.57 -2.93
N HIS A 173 5.94 14.15 -2.19
CA HIS A 173 6.20 12.72 -2.00
C HIS A 173 5.00 12.02 -1.36
N ILE A 174 4.71 10.79 -1.82
CA ILE A 174 3.50 10.05 -1.42
C ILE A 174 3.41 9.80 0.09
N SER A 175 4.54 9.60 0.79
CA SER A 175 4.56 9.42 2.24
C SER A 175 3.96 10.60 3.00
N ARG A 176 4.25 11.83 2.56
CA ARG A 176 3.65 13.05 3.15
C ARG A 176 2.16 13.14 2.86
N GLN A 177 1.74 12.69 1.69
CA GLN A 177 0.33 12.66 1.34
C GLN A 177 -0.46 11.65 2.17
N PHE A 178 0.13 10.50 2.50
CA PHE A 178 -0.47 9.55 3.42
C PHE A 178 -0.63 10.13 4.83
N VAL A 179 0.33 10.92 5.32
CA VAL A 179 0.17 11.66 6.58
C VAL A 179 -0.96 12.68 6.48
N THR A 180 -1.11 13.36 5.34
CA THR A 180 -2.22 14.31 5.12
C THR A 180 -3.60 13.63 5.21
N LEU A 181 -3.72 12.35 4.82
CA LEU A 181 -4.95 11.60 5.00
C LEU A 181 -5.29 11.42 6.51
N VAL A 182 -4.29 11.22 7.37
CA VAL A 182 -4.52 11.16 8.83
C VAL A 182 -5.01 12.50 9.37
N GLU A 183 -4.42 13.60 8.93
CA GLU A 183 -4.85 14.94 9.35
C GLU A 183 -6.27 15.27 8.87
N ALA A 184 -6.68 14.70 7.75
CA ALA A 184 -8.01 14.91 7.21
C ALA A 184 -9.13 14.23 8.01
N ILE A 185 -8.84 13.31 8.92
CA ILE A 185 -9.83 12.68 9.80
C ILE A 185 -10.66 13.73 10.56
N GLU A 186 -10.01 14.77 11.09
CA GLU A 186 -10.63 15.84 11.87
C GLU A 186 -11.05 17.05 11.00
N SER A 187 -11.00 16.89 9.71
CA SER A 187 -11.16 17.99 8.79
C SER A 187 -12.61 18.31 8.49
N GLU A 188 -13.03 19.54 8.72
CA GLU A 188 -14.38 20.02 8.42
C GLU A 188 -14.52 20.66 7.02
N THR A 189 -13.44 21.07 6.40
CA THR A 189 -13.45 21.75 5.09
C THR A 189 -13.07 20.81 3.94
N VAL A 190 -13.68 21.01 2.77
CA VAL A 190 -13.51 20.20 1.56
C VAL A 190 -13.09 21.09 0.38
N PRO A 191 -12.16 20.65 -0.45
CA PRO A 191 -11.15 19.59 -0.25
C PRO A 191 -9.98 20.07 0.61
N LYS A 192 -9.38 19.16 1.38
CA LYS A 192 -8.22 19.50 2.22
C LYS A 192 -6.91 19.06 1.56
N ALA A 193 -6.34 19.93 0.81
CA ALA A 193 -5.18 19.57 0.01
C ALA A 193 -3.94 20.39 0.24
N LYS A 194 -4.07 21.59 0.78
CA LYS A 194 -2.97 22.54 0.70
C LYS A 194 -2.14 22.67 1.97
N ARG A 195 -2.50 22.01 3.05
CA ARG A 195 -1.65 22.04 4.22
C ARG A 195 -0.48 21.10 3.98
N MET A 196 0.66 21.70 3.64
CA MET A 196 1.92 20.98 3.71
C MET A 196 2.14 20.57 5.16
N VAL A 197 1.96 19.31 5.44
CA VAL A 197 2.38 18.75 6.72
C VAL A 197 3.88 18.60 6.60
N ASP A 198 4.61 19.48 7.28
CA ASP A 198 6.06 19.36 7.37
C ASP A 198 6.37 18.22 8.34
N VAL A 199 6.44 17.02 7.83
CA VAL A 199 6.75 15.83 8.59
C VAL A 199 7.97 15.22 7.95
N GLU A 200 9.03 15.11 8.73
CA GLU A 200 10.09 14.15 8.41
C GLU A 200 9.46 12.76 8.38
N ALA A 201 9.57 12.10 7.26
CA ALA A 201 9.11 10.74 7.06
C ALA A 201 10.33 9.84 6.83
N PRO A 202 11.05 9.45 7.88
CA PRO A 202 12.17 8.55 7.74
C PRO A 202 11.67 7.20 7.20
N PRO A 203 12.49 6.49 6.43
CA PRO A 203 12.12 5.15 6.01
C PRO A 203 12.03 4.21 7.22
N PRO A 204 11.17 3.19 7.18
CA PRO A 204 11.07 2.21 8.24
C PRO A 204 12.40 1.46 8.38
N LYS A 205 12.74 1.11 9.62
CA LYS A 205 13.86 0.23 9.93
C LYS A 205 13.33 -1.18 10.21
N VAL A 206 13.86 -2.16 9.48
CA VAL A 206 13.56 -3.57 9.72
C VAL A 206 14.59 -4.13 10.69
N THR A 207 14.11 -4.75 11.76
CA THR A 207 14.98 -5.46 12.70
C THR A 207 15.13 -6.90 12.22
N ILE A 208 16.36 -7.31 11.92
CA ILE A 208 16.70 -8.66 11.49
C ILE A 208 17.33 -9.36 12.67
N SER A 209 16.89 -10.56 13.02
CA SER A 209 17.45 -11.34 14.10
C SER A 209 18.87 -11.84 13.76
N PRO A 210 19.76 -12.02 14.76
CA PRO A 210 21.07 -12.59 14.52
C PRO A 210 21.03 -13.96 13.82
N SER A 211 20.04 -14.80 14.15
CA SER A 211 19.86 -16.11 13.54
C SER A 211 19.52 -16.03 12.05
N GLU A 212 18.71 -15.04 11.63
CA GLU A 212 18.41 -14.79 10.22
C GLU A 212 19.61 -14.28 9.45
N ILE A 213 20.43 -13.42 10.10
CA ILE A 213 21.69 -12.94 9.52
C ILE A 213 22.64 -14.12 9.27
N ASP A 214 22.80 -15.00 10.26
CA ASP A 214 23.69 -16.16 10.15
C ASP A 214 23.17 -17.17 9.12
N ALA A 215 21.85 -17.42 9.09
CA ALA A 215 21.26 -18.28 8.07
C ALA A 215 21.48 -17.73 6.65
N MET A 216 21.33 -16.43 6.48
CA MET A 216 21.60 -15.79 5.18
C MET A 216 23.08 -15.81 4.83
N ARG A 217 23.98 -15.57 5.79
CA ARG A 217 25.43 -15.66 5.58
C ARG A 217 25.83 -17.06 5.12
N ASN A 218 25.35 -18.10 5.78
CA ASN A 218 25.60 -19.48 5.40
C ASN A 218 25.08 -19.78 3.99
N ARG A 219 23.88 -19.31 3.68
CA ARG A 219 23.30 -19.47 2.33
C ARG A 219 24.12 -18.76 1.26
N LEU A 220 24.61 -17.53 1.52
CA LEU A 220 25.48 -16.80 0.60
C LEU A 220 26.82 -17.50 0.38
N GLN A 221 27.38 -18.15 1.40
CA GLN A 221 28.63 -18.94 1.30
C GLN A 221 28.49 -20.13 0.35
N THR A 222 27.30 -20.73 0.20
CA THR A 222 27.07 -21.82 -0.77
C THR A 222 27.15 -21.34 -2.22
N PHE A 223 26.77 -20.08 -2.49
CA PHE A 223 26.81 -19.49 -3.83
C PHE A 223 28.19 -18.86 -4.16
N TRP A 224 28.87 -18.31 -3.16
CA TRP A 224 30.14 -17.59 -3.32
C TRP A 224 31.17 -18.07 -2.28
N SER A 225 31.53 -19.36 -2.35
CA SER A 225 32.43 -20.00 -1.39
C SER A 225 33.81 -19.32 -1.23
N ALA A 226 34.27 -18.63 -2.26
CA ALA A 226 35.56 -17.93 -2.27
C ALA A 226 35.49 -16.39 -2.17
N GLY A 227 34.30 -15.80 -2.37
CA GLY A 227 34.19 -14.35 -2.59
C GLY A 227 33.75 -13.56 -1.36
N VAL A 228 32.57 -13.82 -0.84
CA VAL A 228 31.96 -13.04 0.27
C VAL A 228 32.72 -13.33 1.59
N ALA A 229 33.20 -14.55 1.78
CA ALA A 229 34.02 -14.93 2.93
C ALA A 229 35.38 -14.18 3.02
N HIS A 230 35.87 -13.63 1.91
CA HIS A 230 37.15 -12.89 1.83
C HIS A 230 36.95 -11.36 1.83
N GLY A 231 35.78 -10.86 2.28
CA GLY A 231 35.54 -9.43 2.43
C GLY A 231 35.28 -8.68 1.13
N ARG A 232 35.02 -9.37 0.00
CA ARG A 232 34.62 -8.74 -1.25
C ARG A 232 33.22 -8.13 -1.11
N LYS A 233 32.99 -6.97 -1.75
CA LYS A 233 31.69 -6.30 -1.74
C LYS A 233 30.68 -7.15 -2.50
N LEU A 234 29.51 -7.37 -1.90
CA LEU A 234 28.35 -7.98 -2.59
C LEU A 234 27.46 -6.89 -3.15
N VAL A 235 27.22 -6.92 -4.46
CA VAL A 235 26.29 -6.03 -5.16
C VAL A 235 25.10 -6.86 -5.63
N LEU A 236 23.90 -6.47 -5.21
CA LEU A 236 22.66 -7.09 -5.66
C LEU A 236 22.03 -6.23 -6.74
N ILE A 237 21.71 -6.84 -7.88
CA ILE A 237 21.09 -6.19 -9.04
C ILE A 237 19.70 -6.78 -9.24
N TYR A 238 18.66 -5.91 -9.30
CA TYR A 238 17.32 -6.26 -9.72
C TYR A 238 17.05 -5.67 -11.12
N PRO A 239 17.10 -6.47 -12.19
CA PRO A 239 16.93 -5.96 -13.55
C PRO A 239 15.48 -5.78 -13.97
N GLY A 240 14.50 -6.14 -13.12
CA GLY A 240 13.09 -6.09 -13.45
C GLY A 240 12.52 -4.68 -13.50
N GLY A 241 11.56 -4.44 -14.40
CA GLY A 241 10.79 -3.19 -14.50
C GLY A 241 9.52 -3.19 -13.62
N GLY A 242 9.29 -4.27 -12.85
CA GLY A 242 8.04 -4.48 -12.13
C GLY A 242 6.84 -4.54 -13.09
N ILE A 243 5.71 -3.94 -12.68
CA ILE A 243 4.46 -3.91 -13.47
C ILE A 243 4.60 -3.11 -14.78
N LEU A 244 5.57 -2.20 -14.85
CA LEU A 244 5.78 -1.31 -16.00
C LEU A 244 7.12 -1.61 -16.68
N PRO A 245 7.14 -2.37 -17.79
CA PRO A 245 8.37 -2.73 -18.50
C PRO A 245 9.22 -1.52 -18.92
N ILE A 246 8.57 -0.37 -19.21
CA ILE A 246 9.26 0.87 -19.56
C ILE A 246 10.20 1.39 -18.46
N ARG A 247 10.07 0.92 -17.23
CA ARG A 247 10.96 1.26 -16.12
C ARG A 247 12.23 0.41 -16.08
N ALA A 248 12.26 -0.68 -16.83
CA ALA A 248 13.42 -1.54 -16.90
C ALA A 248 14.50 -0.87 -17.77
N TRP A 249 15.73 -0.88 -17.25
CA TRP A 249 16.89 -0.54 -18.06
C TRP A 249 17.15 -1.66 -19.08
N PRO A 250 17.73 -1.38 -20.27
CA PRO A 250 18.04 -2.43 -21.25
C PRO A 250 18.90 -3.54 -20.64
N LEU A 251 18.59 -4.80 -20.97
CA LEU A 251 19.27 -5.97 -20.41
C LEU A 251 20.79 -5.93 -20.63
N GLU A 252 21.21 -5.50 -21.83
CA GLU A 252 22.62 -5.37 -22.19
C GLU A 252 23.37 -4.40 -21.27
N SER A 253 22.68 -3.37 -20.79
CA SER A 253 23.24 -2.40 -19.87
C SER A 253 23.46 -3.01 -18.47
N PHE A 254 22.52 -3.84 -17.98
CA PHE A 254 22.72 -4.60 -16.74
C PHE A 254 23.86 -5.63 -16.87
N CYS A 255 23.96 -6.30 -18.02
CA CYS A 255 25.06 -7.24 -18.29
C CYS A 255 26.43 -6.53 -18.26
N ARG A 256 26.53 -5.36 -18.90
CA ARG A 256 27.77 -4.56 -18.92
C ARG A 256 28.14 -4.09 -17.52
N LEU A 257 27.19 -3.50 -16.79
CA LEU A 257 27.40 -3.09 -15.40
C LEU A 257 27.85 -4.27 -14.51
N SER A 258 27.26 -5.44 -14.69
CA SER A 258 27.66 -6.63 -13.94
C SER A 258 29.09 -7.06 -14.25
N ALA A 259 29.48 -7.01 -15.53
CA ALA A 259 30.85 -7.33 -15.94
C ALA A 259 31.87 -6.34 -15.34
N ASP A 260 31.59 -5.05 -15.40
CA ASP A 260 32.46 -4.00 -14.83
C ASP A 260 32.63 -4.19 -13.31
N LEU A 261 31.52 -4.44 -12.59
CA LEU A 261 31.56 -4.70 -11.13
C LEU A 261 32.36 -5.95 -10.78
N ILE A 262 32.29 -7.02 -11.59
CA ILE A 262 33.09 -8.23 -11.40
C ILE A 262 34.58 -7.94 -11.63
N GLN A 263 34.90 -7.15 -12.68
CA GLN A 263 36.30 -6.72 -12.92
C GLN A 263 36.86 -5.89 -11.75
N ASP A 264 36.02 -5.05 -11.13
CA ASP A 264 36.36 -4.28 -9.95
C ASP A 264 36.44 -5.12 -8.66
N GLY A 265 36.30 -6.44 -8.80
CA GLY A 265 36.49 -7.37 -7.67
C GLY A 265 35.24 -7.57 -6.80
N CYS A 266 34.08 -7.09 -7.22
CA CYS A 266 32.80 -7.32 -6.51
C CYS A 266 32.25 -8.73 -6.76
N CYS A 267 31.44 -9.23 -5.81
CA CYS A 267 30.51 -10.34 -6.04
C CYS A 267 29.19 -9.74 -6.52
N VAL A 268 28.66 -10.21 -7.65
CA VAL A 268 27.39 -9.73 -8.19
C VAL A 268 26.33 -10.82 -8.06
N GLY A 269 25.21 -10.47 -7.43
CA GLY A 269 24.03 -11.33 -7.32
C GLY A 269 22.84 -10.71 -8.06
N ILE A 270 22.17 -11.50 -8.89
CA ILE A 270 20.93 -11.08 -9.56
C ILE A 270 19.77 -11.58 -8.72
N ILE A 271 18.88 -10.66 -8.32
CA ILE A 271 17.67 -10.96 -7.57
C ILE A 271 16.45 -10.64 -8.44
N GLY A 272 15.38 -11.40 -8.26
CA GLY A 272 14.12 -11.21 -9.00
C GLY A 272 13.06 -12.18 -8.54
N LEU A 273 11.85 -12.01 -9.04
CA LEU A 273 10.75 -12.92 -8.83
C LEU A 273 10.85 -14.10 -9.81
N ALA A 274 10.12 -15.19 -9.52
CA ALA A 274 10.08 -16.35 -10.42
C ALA A 274 9.54 -15.99 -11.81
N GLU A 275 8.65 -15.00 -11.87
CA GLU A 275 8.05 -14.46 -13.09
C GLU A 275 8.99 -13.55 -13.90
N ASP A 276 10.10 -13.10 -13.32
CA ASP A 276 11.13 -12.30 -14.00
C ASP A 276 12.16 -13.18 -14.75
N LYS A 277 12.03 -14.50 -14.63
CA LYS A 277 12.87 -15.43 -15.42
C LYS A 277 12.45 -15.40 -16.87
N PRO A 278 13.40 -15.35 -17.82
CA PRO A 278 13.11 -15.44 -19.25
C PRO A 278 12.47 -16.77 -19.63
#